data_234eca76f013e59918712632f15d027d
#
_entry.id   234eca76f013e59918712632f15d027d
#
_cell.length_a   1.000
_cell.length_b   1.000
_cell.length_c   1.000
_cell.angle_alpha   90.00
_cell.angle_beta   90.00
_cell.angle_gamma   90.00
#
_symmetry.space_group_name_H-M   'P 1'
#
loop_
_entity.id
_entity.type
_entity.pdbx_description
1 polymer ?
#
loop_
_entity_poly.entity_id
_entity_poly.type
_entity_poly.pdbx_seq_one_letter_code
_entity_poly.pdbx_strand_id
1 'polypeptide(L)'
;MKRLLLSLMALLASSAALAATPWQQIHQPIAGQPQSIGSFANGCIVGAQALPLNSPDYQVMRPDQRRYFGHPELLAFIQRLGQRAAQQQLGNVLIGDMGMAAGGRFSSGHASHQTGLDVDIWLQLPKQRWSAQQLLKPQPLDLVAADGKNIVARHWQPQVFSLIKLAAEDRDVTRIFVNPAIKQQLCREAGSDRAWLNKVRPWFAHRAHMHVRLRCPVGSSECQDQPAPPAGDGCGAELQSWFLPKQPDTIPRSKPLPPPLPASCQALLDKHLL
;
A
#
# COMPACT_ATOMS: atom_id res chain seq x y z
N MET A 1 23.15 3.96 -63.85
CA MET A 1 22.36 4.74 -62.88
C MET A 1 21.48 3.75 -62.12
N LYS A 2 21.93 3.26 -60.93
CA LYS A 2 21.19 2.31 -60.09
C LYS A 2 20.48 3.09 -58.99
N ARG A 3 19.13 3.07 -59.00
CA ARG A 3 18.30 3.67 -57.96
C ARG A 3 18.20 2.71 -56.77
N LEU A 4 18.75 3.08 -55.63
CA LEU A 4 18.61 2.41 -54.37
C LEU A 4 17.24 2.81 -53.74
N LEU A 5 16.31 1.88 -53.60
CA LEU A 5 15.08 2.04 -52.89
C LEU A 5 15.39 1.70 -51.40
N LEU A 6 15.45 2.69 -50.53
CA LEU A 6 15.44 2.49 -49.08
C LEU A 6 14.01 2.28 -48.62
N SER A 7 13.71 1.03 -48.22
CA SER A 7 12.45 0.68 -47.53
C SER A 7 12.59 1.06 -46.08
N LEU A 8 11.85 2.10 -45.64
CA LEU A 8 11.72 2.52 -44.24
C LEU A 8 10.73 1.59 -43.55
N MET A 9 11.22 0.62 -42.79
CA MET A 9 10.41 -0.25 -41.96
C MET A 9 10.07 0.50 -40.66
N ALA A 10 8.86 1.05 -40.57
CA ALA A 10 8.34 1.67 -39.35
C ALA A 10 8.00 0.54 -38.34
N LEU A 11 8.82 0.41 -37.28
CA LEU A 11 8.49 -0.41 -36.13
C LEU A 11 7.35 0.27 -35.37
N LEU A 12 6.14 -0.22 -35.51
CA LEU A 12 5.02 0.09 -34.65
C LEU A 12 5.26 -0.60 -33.30
N ALA A 13 5.82 0.14 -32.32
CA ALA A 13 5.84 -0.28 -30.93
C ALA A 13 4.40 -0.24 -30.40
N SER A 14 3.71 -1.39 -30.42
CA SER A 14 2.43 -1.56 -29.72
C SER A 14 2.67 -1.47 -28.21
N SER A 15 2.43 -0.31 -27.64
CA SER A 15 2.28 -0.17 -26.17
C SER A 15 1.04 -0.96 -25.77
N ALA A 16 1.22 -2.16 -25.19
CA ALA A 16 0.14 -2.90 -24.55
C ALA A 16 -0.36 -2.05 -23.37
N ALA A 17 -1.44 -1.31 -23.58
CA ALA A 17 -2.18 -0.69 -22.51
C ALA A 17 -2.67 -1.81 -21.57
N LEU A 18 -2.28 -1.76 -20.29
CA LEU A 18 -2.81 -2.70 -19.29
C LEU A 18 -4.32 -2.51 -19.24
N ALA A 19 -5.07 -3.54 -19.64
CA ALA A 19 -6.53 -3.50 -19.65
C ALA A 19 -7.03 -3.19 -18.23
N ALA A 20 -7.98 -2.25 -18.13
CA ALA A 20 -8.64 -1.94 -16.87
C ALA A 20 -9.32 -3.19 -16.31
N THR A 21 -9.24 -3.40 -15.01
CA THR A 21 -9.96 -4.50 -14.36
C THR A 21 -11.45 -4.16 -14.27
N PRO A 22 -12.35 -5.16 -14.21
CA PRO A 22 -13.78 -4.91 -14.02
C PRO A 22 -14.07 -3.99 -12.82
N TRP A 23 -13.34 -4.14 -11.72
CA TRP A 23 -13.48 -3.32 -10.51
C TRP A 23 -13.25 -1.82 -10.74
N GLN A 24 -12.42 -1.44 -11.70
CA GLN A 24 -12.17 -0.04 -12.04
C GLN A 24 -13.36 0.65 -12.72
N GLN A 25 -14.32 -0.11 -13.22
CA GLN A 25 -15.55 0.42 -13.83
C GLN A 25 -16.59 0.79 -12.77
N ILE A 26 -16.46 0.30 -11.53
CA ILE A 26 -17.35 0.64 -10.43
C ILE A 26 -16.81 1.92 -9.76
N HIS A 27 -17.40 3.06 -10.14
CA HIS A 27 -16.91 4.38 -9.71
C HIS A 27 -17.48 4.86 -8.37
N GLN A 28 -18.55 4.25 -7.88
CA GLN A 28 -19.18 4.61 -6.61
C GLN A 28 -19.20 3.43 -5.66
N PRO A 29 -19.12 3.65 -4.34
CA PRO A 29 -19.27 2.59 -3.37
C PRO A 29 -20.58 1.81 -3.56
N ILE A 30 -20.50 0.49 -3.48
CA ILE A 30 -21.69 -0.36 -3.48
C ILE A 30 -22.42 -0.15 -2.16
N ALA A 31 -23.69 0.23 -2.23
CA ALA A 31 -24.51 0.49 -1.05
C ALA A 31 -24.71 -0.76 -0.19
N GLY A 32 -24.68 -0.61 1.12
CA GLY A 32 -24.87 -1.67 2.10
C GLY A 32 -24.13 -1.39 3.41
N GLN A 33 -24.31 -2.28 4.38
CA GLN A 33 -23.51 -2.24 5.60
C GLN A 33 -22.03 -2.48 5.23
N PRO A 34 -21.08 -1.76 5.85
CA PRO A 34 -19.67 -1.95 5.55
C PRO A 34 -19.21 -3.40 5.81
N GLN A 35 -18.72 -4.06 4.77
CA GLN A 35 -18.19 -5.42 4.85
C GLN A 35 -17.00 -5.60 3.92
N SER A 36 -15.87 -5.97 4.49
CA SER A 36 -14.72 -6.48 3.75
C SER A 36 -14.95 -7.97 3.45
N ILE A 37 -14.71 -8.39 2.21
CA ILE A 37 -14.98 -9.75 1.73
C ILE A 37 -13.70 -10.35 1.13
N GLY A 38 -13.35 -11.57 1.53
CA GLY A 38 -12.15 -12.27 1.05
C GLY A 38 -10.86 -11.80 1.71
N SER A 39 -9.73 -12.06 1.06
CA SER A 39 -8.41 -11.69 1.56
C SER A 39 -7.94 -10.36 0.93
N PHE A 40 -6.90 -9.76 1.53
CA PHE A 40 -6.28 -8.54 1.05
C PHE A 40 -5.85 -8.56 -0.44
N ALA A 41 -5.58 -9.76 -0.98
CA ALA A 41 -5.12 -9.97 -2.36
C ALA A 41 -6.13 -10.66 -3.27
N ASN A 42 -7.29 -11.04 -2.73
CA ASN A 42 -8.40 -11.64 -3.47
C ASN A 42 -9.71 -11.35 -2.74
N GLY A 43 -10.27 -10.18 -2.96
CA GLY A 43 -11.44 -9.71 -2.24
C GLY A 43 -12.08 -8.47 -2.82
N CYS A 44 -13.07 -7.95 -2.12
CA CYS A 44 -13.83 -6.75 -2.46
C CYS A 44 -14.41 -6.11 -1.17
N ILE A 45 -15.16 -5.02 -1.31
CA ILE A 45 -15.81 -4.33 -0.19
C ILE A 45 -17.20 -3.83 -0.60
N VAL A 46 -18.17 -3.96 0.30
CA VAL A 46 -19.47 -3.29 0.28
C VAL A 46 -19.47 -2.18 1.32
N GLY A 47 -20.22 -1.12 1.09
CA GLY A 47 -20.32 0.00 2.06
C GLY A 47 -19.01 0.75 2.28
N ALA A 48 -18.08 0.73 1.30
CA ALA A 48 -16.87 1.54 1.38
C ALA A 48 -17.21 3.02 1.52
N GLN A 49 -16.35 3.77 2.18
CA GLN A 49 -16.45 5.22 2.29
C GLN A 49 -15.23 5.89 1.65
N ALA A 50 -15.46 7.07 1.08
CA ALA A 50 -14.39 7.91 0.58
C ALA A 50 -13.69 8.62 1.74
N LEU A 51 -12.36 8.54 1.80
CA LEU A 51 -11.59 9.36 2.71
C LEU A 51 -11.69 10.83 2.25
N PRO A 52 -12.02 11.79 3.13
CA PRO A 52 -11.94 13.20 2.80
C PRO A 52 -10.56 13.56 2.25
N LEU A 53 -10.51 14.20 1.09
CA LEU A 53 -9.24 14.46 0.38
C LEU A 53 -8.30 15.41 1.15
N ASN A 54 -8.87 16.27 1.98
CA ASN A 54 -8.17 17.19 2.87
C ASN A 54 -8.73 17.12 4.29
N SER A 55 -7.81 17.05 5.24
CA SER A 55 -8.06 17.14 6.67
C SER A 55 -7.00 18.07 7.28
N PRO A 56 -7.21 18.69 8.44
CA PRO A 56 -6.12 19.35 9.15
C PRO A 56 -4.90 18.46 9.37
N ASP A 57 -5.13 17.16 9.54
CA ASP A 57 -4.14 16.20 10.02
C ASP A 57 -3.47 15.39 8.89
N TYR A 58 -4.02 15.40 7.67
CA TYR A 58 -3.47 14.67 6.53
C TYR A 58 -3.89 15.27 5.18
N GLN A 59 -3.28 14.81 4.10
CA GLN A 59 -3.68 15.09 2.71
C GLN A 59 -3.62 13.81 1.87
N VAL A 60 -4.61 13.65 0.98
CA VAL A 60 -4.66 12.52 0.03
C VAL A 60 -3.95 12.89 -1.26
N MET A 61 -3.01 12.03 -1.69
CA MET A 61 -2.27 12.19 -2.95
C MET A 61 -2.99 11.52 -4.11
N ARG A 62 -2.75 12.00 -5.34
CA ARG A 62 -3.29 11.45 -6.59
C ARG A 62 -4.81 11.21 -6.53
N PRO A 63 -5.61 12.21 -6.11
CA PRO A 63 -7.06 12.05 -5.96
C PRO A 63 -7.74 11.70 -7.30
N ASP A 64 -7.14 12.05 -8.43
CA ASP A 64 -7.56 11.68 -9.79
C ASP A 64 -7.58 10.16 -10.03
N GLN A 65 -6.73 9.40 -9.34
CA GLN A 65 -6.70 7.94 -9.45
C GLN A 65 -7.85 7.24 -8.73
N ARG A 66 -8.63 7.98 -7.90
CA ARG A 66 -9.80 7.46 -7.17
C ARG A 66 -9.51 6.22 -6.32
N ARG A 67 -8.33 6.17 -5.69
CA ARG A 67 -7.87 5.09 -4.80
C ARG A 67 -7.88 5.53 -3.34
N TYR A 68 -8.95 6.18 -2.91
CA TYR A 68 -9.12 6.75 -1.56
C TYR A 68 -10.38 6.22 -0.85
N PHE A 69 -10.85 5.03 -1.24
CA PHE A 69 -11.97 4.37 -0.60
C PHE A 69 -11.48 3.27 0.35
N GLY A 70 -12.22 3.06 1.43
CA GLY A 70 -11.92 2.02 2.39
C GLY A 70 -13.08 1.70 3.33
N HIS A 71 -12.87 0.71 4.17
CA HIS A 71 -13.79 0.40 5.26
C HIS A 71 -13.76 1.56 6.28
N PRO A 72 -14.89 1.90 6.96
CA PRO A 72 -14.91 2.95 7.98
C PRO A 72 -13.80 2.82 9.04
N GLU A 73 -13.45 1.59 9.45
CA GLU A 73 -12.35 1.36 10.40
C GLU A 73 -10.98 1.81 9.85
N LEU A 74 -10.76 1.70 8.54
CA LEU A 74 -9.54 2.21 7.91
C LEU A 74 -9.51 3.74 7.93
N LEU A 75 -10.64 4.38 7.64
CA LEU A 75 -10.75 5.84 7.71
C LEU A 75 -10.53 6.33 9.14
N ALA A 76 -11.11 5.65 10.12
CA ALA A 76 -10.93 5.97 11.54
C ALA A 76 -9.47 5.80 11.99
N PHE A 77 -8.78 4.76 11.53
CA PHE A 77 -7.33 4.59 11.76
C PHE A 77 -6.52 5.76 11.20
N ILE A 78 -6.77 6.15 9.94
CA ILE A 78 -6.05 7.25 9.29
C ILE A 78 -6.26 8.56 10.08
N GLN A 79 -7.48 8.82 10.53
CA GLN A 79 -7.80 9.99 11.34
C GLN A 79 -7.05 9.98 12.67
N ARG A 80 -7.08 8.86 13.40
CA ARG A 80 -6.32 8.72 14.68
C ARG A 80 -4.83 8.92 14.48
N LEU A 81 -4.27 8.32 13.41
CA LEU A 81 -2.84 8.46 13.11
C LEU A 81 -2.47 9.90 12.78
N GLY A 82 -3.27 10.58 11.94
CA GLY A 82 -3.06 11.98 11.59
C GLY A 82 -3.10 12.89 12.83
N GLN A 83 -4.11 12.73 13.70
CA GLN A 83 -4.23 13.48 14.95
C GLN A 83 -3.01 13.26 15.87
N ARG A 84 -2.58 12.00 16.06
CA ARG A 84 -1.40 11.69 16.88
C ARG A 84 -0.12 12.26 16.27
N ALA A 85 0.02 12.21 14.94
CA ALA A 85 1.17 12.82 14.24
C ALA A 85 1.19 14.35 14.40
N ALA A 86 0.03 15.00 14.30
CA ALA A 86 -0.10 16.44 14.52
C ALA A 86 0.24 16.83 15.98
N GLN A 87 -0.26 16.10 16.97
CA GLN A 87 0.06 16.29 18.40
C GLN A 87 1.57 16.19 18.68
N GLN A 88 2.27 15.30 17.97
CA GLN A 88 3.72 15.14 18.07
C GLN A 88 4.52 16.04 17.11
N GLN A 89 3.85 16.91 16.37
CA GLN A 89 4.47 17.85 15.41
C GLN A 89 5.36 17.12 14.36
N LEU A 90 4.96 15.94 13.91
CA LEU A 90 5.75 15.15 12.97
C LEU A 90 5.79 15.74 11.56
N GLY A 91 4.84 16.59 11.21
CA GLY A 91 4.63 17.13 9.86
C GLY A 91 3.29 16.65 9.27
N ASN A 92 3.04 17.04 8.02
CA ASN A 92 1.81 16.67 7.32
C ASN A 92 1.84 15.22 6.84
N VAL A 93 0.87 14.41 7.25
CA VAL A 93 0.77 13.01 6.82
C VAL A 93 0.21 12.94 5.40
N LEU A 94 0.89 12.22 4.52
CA LEU A 94 0.51 12.06 3.12
C LEU A 94 -0.05 10.66 2.89
N ILE A 95 -1.34 10.59 2.55
CA ILE A 95 -2.05 9.34 2.29
C ILE A 95 -1.94 9.01 0.80
N GLY A 96 -1.40 7.85 0.50
CA GLY A 96 -1.28 7.29 -0.85
C GLY A 96 -2.49 6.45 -1.24
N ASP A 97 -2.22 5.31 -1.89
CA ASP A 97 -3.28 4.44 -2.35
C ASP A 97 -3.96 3.70 -1.17
N MET A 98 -5.27 3.68 -1.20
CA MET A 98 -6.16 2.85 -0.39
C MET A 98 -6.83 1.80 -1.29
N GLY A 99 -8.15 1.69 -1.28
CA GLY A 99 -8.93 0.85 -2.18
C GLY A 99 -9.67 1.65 -3.25
N MET A 100 -10.20 0.95 -4.25
CA MET A 100 -11.22 1.47 -5.16
C MET A 100 -12.60 1.46 -4.50
N ALA A 101 -13.60 2.08 -5.13
CA ALA A 101 -14.94 2.24 -4.57
C ALA A 101 -15.63 0.93 -4.15
N ALA A 102 -15.38 -0.17 -4.86
CA ALA A 102 -15.84 -1.52 -4.51
C ALA A 102 -14.69 -2.46 -4.12
N GLY A 103 -13.49 -1.94 -3.86
CA GLY A 103 -12.30 -2.74 -3.68
C GLY A 103 -11.87 -3.47 -4.94
N GLY A 104 -11.43 -4.72 -4.80
CA GLY A 104 -11.00 -5.54 -5.91
C GLY A 104 -9.62 -5.17 -6.46
N ARG A 105 -9.19 -5.93 -7.46
CA ARG A 105 -7.83 -5.87 -7.98
C ARG A 105 -7.57 -4.62 -8.84
N PHE A 106 -6.47 -3.92 -8.58
CA PHE A 106 -5.96 -2.88 -9.47
C PHE A 106 -5.41 -3.48 -10.78
N SER A 107 -5.38 -2.69 -11.85
CA SER A 107 -4.73 -3.09 -13.11
C SER A 107 -3.20 -3.13 -12.98
N SER A 108 -2.63 -2.35 -12.09
CA SER A 108 -1.18 -2.26 -11.87
C SER A 108 -0.83 -1.73 -10.47
N GLY A 109 0.40 -1.93 -10.07
CA GLY A 109 1.01 -1.34 -8.88
C GLY A 109 0.90 -2.20 -7.63
N HIS A 110 -0.27 -2.68 -7.29
CA HIS A 110 -0.51 -3.38 -6.02
C HIS A 110 -1.13 -4.75 -6.23
N ALA A 111 -0.70 -5.73 -5.44
CA ALA A 111 -1.31 -7.05 -5.36
C ALA A 111 -2.39 -7.13 -4.24
N SER A 112 -2.50 -6.12 -3.41
CA SER A 112 -3.39 -6.01 -2.27
C SER A 112 -4.34 -4.80 -2.40
N HIS A 113 -4.81 -4.21 -1.31
CA HIS A 113 -5.76 -3.10 -1.26
C HIS A 113 -7.19 -3.48 -1.74
N GLN A 114 -7.51 -4.77 -1.76
CA GLN A 114 -8.75 -5.22 -2.39
C GLN A 114 -9.97 -5.19 -1.47
N THR A 115 -9.75 -5.21 -0.15
CA THR A 115 -10.83 -5.33 0.85
C THR A 115 -11.11 -4.03 1.60
N GLY A 116 -10.44 -2.92 1.22
CA GLY A 116 -10.60 -1.62 1.88
C GLY A 116 -9.96 -1.55 3.28
N LEU A 117 -8.98 -2.42 3.59
CA LEU A 117 -8.28 -2.48 4.88
C LEU A 117 -6.79 -2.16 4.78
N ASP A 118 -6.32 -1.79 3.61
CA ASP A 118 -4.92 -1.44 3.34
C ASP A 118 -4.79 0.05 2.96
N VAL A 119 -3.71 0.67 3.40
CA VAL A 119 -3.34 2.04 3.01
C VAL A 119 -1.83 2.20 2.89
N ASP A 120 -1.39 2.89 1.85
CA ASP A 120 -0.02 3.37 1.70
C ASP A 120 0.10 4.76 2.32
N ILE A 121 1.06 4.95 3.22
CA ILE A 121 1.34 6.22 3.87
C ILE A 121 2.79 6.58 3.55
N TRP A 122 2.99 7.75 2.94
CA TRP A 122 4.32 8.19 2.58
C TRP A 122 5.14 8.56 3.81
N LEU A 123 6.42 8.22 3.76
CA LEU A 123 7.39 8.49 4.83
C LEU A 123 8.02 9.88 4.71
N GLN A 124 7.63 10.64 3.70
CA GLN A 124 7.92 12.05 3.59
C GLN A 124 6.89 12.85 4.40
N LEU A 125 7.35 13.63 5.35
CA LEU A 125 6.52 14.41 6.27
C LEU A 125 6.81 15.92 6.09
N PRO A 126 6.21 16.56 5.07
CA PRO A 126 6.46 17.97 4.81
C PRO A 126 5.94 18.83 5.97
N LYS A 127 6.74 19.84 6.38
CA LYS A 127 6.33 20.79 7.41
C LYS A 127 5.16 21.68 6.96
N GLN A 128 5.13 22.01 5.66
CA GLN A 128 4.03 22.77 5.05
C GLN A 128 3.13 21.84 4.26
N ARG A 129 1.85 22.15 4.22
CA ARG A 129 0.89 21.39 3.42
C ARG A 129 1.23 21.54 1.93
N TRP A 130 1.06 20.46 1.21
CA TRP A 130 1.28 20.46 -0.24
C TRP A 130 0.13 21.15 -0.98
N SER A 131 0.48 21.84 -2.05
CA SER A 131 -0.48 22.39 -3.00
C SER A 131 -1.21 21.28 -3.78
N ALA A 132 -2.34 21.60 -4.40
CA ALA A 132 -3.09 20.67 -5.25
C ALA A 132 -2.20 20.07 -6.36
N GLN A 133 -1.32 20.87 -6.96
CA GLN A 133 -0.40 20.39 -8.00
C GLN A 133 0.62 19.37 -7.45
N GLN A 134 1.17 19.60 -6.28
CA GLN A 134 2.08 18.64 -5.63
C GLN A 134 1.37 17.34 -5.28
N LEU A 135 0.10 17.42 -4.84
CA LEU A 135 -0.71 16.24 -4.55
C LEU A 135 -1.07 15.43 -5.80
N LEU A 136 -1.30 16.09 -6.94
CA LEU A 136 -1.58 15.41 -8.22
C LEU A 136 -0.37 14.69 -8.80
N LYS A 137 0.81 15.30 -8.69
CA LYS A 137 2.07 14.78 -9.27
C LYS A 137 3.16 14.70 -8.20
N PRO A 138 2.94 13.91 -7.13
CA PRO A 138 3.89 13.82 -6.05
C PRO A 138 5.18 13.16 -6.50
N GLN A 139 6.31 13.65 -5.97
CA GLN A 139 7.61 13.04 -6.19
C GLN A 139 8.00 12.26 -4.92
N PRO A 140 8.23 10.95 -5.01
CA PRO A 140 8.59 10.15 -3.85
C PRO A 140 9.98 10.52 -3.33
N LEU A 141 10.11 10.68 -2.01
CA LEU A 141 11.40 10.78 -1.35
C LEU A 141 11.89 9.37 -1.02
N ASP A 142 12.84 8.87 -1.80
CA ASP A 142 13.43 7.55 -1.55
C ASP A 142 14.30 7.58 -0.29
N LEU A 143 13.94 6.79 0.71
CA LEU A 143 14.70 6.67 1.96
C LEU A 143 15.84 5.66 1.86
N VAL A 144 15.86 4.83 0.83
CA VAL A 144 16.81 3.72 0.67
C VAL A 144 17.85 4.08 -0.38
N ALA A 145 19.11 3.85 -0.09
CA ALA A 145 20.20 4.08 -1.01
C ALA A 145 20.13 3.16 -2.25
N ALA A 146 20.88 3.49 -3.30
CA ALA A 146 20.87 2.75 -4.55
C ALA A 146 21.30 1.27 -4.38
N ASP A 147 22.12 0.96 -3.38
CA ASP A 147 22.53 -0.39 -3.04
C ASP A 147 21.40 -1.28 -2.48
N GLY A 148 20.25 -0.70 -2.13
CA GLY A 148 19.11 -1.38 -1.53
C GLY A 148 19.31 -1.86 -0.09
N LYS A 149 20.45 -1.58 0.52
CA LYS A 149 20.86 -2.12 1.83
C LYS A 149 20.94 -1.05 2.92
N ASN A 150 21.16 0.19 2.53
CA ASN A 150 21.40 1.29 3.45
C ASN A 150 20.33 2.38 3.32
N ILE A 151 20.15 3.15 4.37
CA ILE A 151 19.31 4.35 4.39
C ILE A 151 20.09 5.53 3.82
N VAL A 152 19.42 6.39 3.09
CA VAL A 152 19.92 7.73 2.72
C VAL A 152 19.83 8.62 3.95
N ALA A 153 20.94 8.80 4.68
CA ALA A 153 20.97 9.46 5.98
C ALA A 153 20.26 10.83 6.01
N ARG A 154 20.46 11.68 4.96
CA ARG A 154 19.80 12.99 4.88
C ARG A 154 18.27 12.93 4.72
N HIS A 155 17.71 11.80 4.31
CA HIS A 155 16.26 11.59 4.14
C HIS A 155 15.62 10.93 5.36
N TRP A 156 16.41 10.27 6.20
CA TRP A 156 15.93 9.65 7.44
C TRP A 156 15.85 10.71 8.55
N GLN A 157 14.63 10.98 8.96
CA GLN A 157 14.34 11.94 10.02
C GLN A 157 13.71 11.23 11.23
N PRO A 158 13.90 11.70 12.47
CA PRO A 158 13.26 11.11 13.66
C PRO A 158 11.74 10.99 13.53
N GLN A 159 11.10 11.90 12.79
CA GLN A 159 9.67 11.88 12.52
C GLN A 159 9.23 10.64 11.72
N VAL A 160 10.09 10.10 10.84
CA VAL A 160 9.80 8.86 10.09
C VAL A 160 9.71 7.67 11.06
N PHE A 161 10.67 7.55 11.95
CA PHE A 161 10.64 6.52 13.00
C PHE A 161 9.37 6.64 13.85
N SER A 162 9.06 7.86 14.33
CA SER A 162 7.88 8.11 15.15
C SER A 162 6.58 7.77 14.42
N LEU A 163 6.43 8.15 13.14
CA LEU A 163 5.24 7.87 12.38
C LEU A 163 4.99 6.35 12.22
N ILE A 164 6.04 5.60 11.88
CA ILE A 164 5.93 4.13 11.72
C ILE A 164 5.58 3.48 13.06
N LYS A 165 6.21 3.93 14.17
CA LYS A 165 5.90 3.44 15.51
C LYS A 165 4.47 3.73 15.90
N LEU A 166 3.99 4.98 15.72
CA LEU A 166 2.61 5.36 15.98
C LEU A 166 1.60 4.49 15.23
N ALA A 167 1.87 4.20 13.95
CA ALA A 167 1.03 3.31 13.16
C ALA A 167 1.06 1.87 13.70
N ALA A 168 2.23 1.35 14.04
CA ALA A 168 2.38 -0.02 14.55
C ALA A 168 1.73 -0.23 15.93
N GLU A 169 1.68 0.81 16.76
CA GLU A 169 1.03 0.78 18.07
C GLU A 169 -0.50 0.88 18.00
N ASP A 170 -1.07 1.26 16.85
CA ASP A 170 -2.52 1.27 16.72
C ASP A 170 -3.09 -0.15 16.87
N ARG A 171 -4.19 -0.25 17.61
CA ARG A 171 -4.80 -1.53 18.01
C ARG A 171 -5.33 -2.34 16.83
N ASP A 172 -5.74 -1.66 15.75
CA ASP A 172 -6.36 -2.29 14.59
C ASP A 172 -5.34 -2.70 13.52
N VAL A 173 -4.10 -2.20 13.62
CA VAL A 173 -3.01 -2.56 12.72
C VAL A 173 -2.47 -3.94 13.07
N THR A 174 -2.46 -4.82 12.08
CA THR A 174 -1.89 -6.17 12.19
C THR A 174 -0.52 -6.28 11.52
N ARG A 175 -0.27 -5.45 10.50
CA ARG A 175 0.97 -5.52 9.74
C ARG A 175 1.30 -4.18 9.06
N ILE A 176 2.58 -3.90 8.99
CA ILE A 176 3.14 -2.78 8.22
C ILE A 176 4.27 -3.32 7.37
N PHE A 177 4.25 -3.06 6.06
CA PHE A 177 5.33 -3.44 5.18
C PHE A 177 6.20 -2.21 4.87
N VAL A 178 7.50 -2.40 4.99
CA VAL A 178 8.53 -1.40 4.67
C VAL A 178 9.70 -2.08 3.96
N ASN A 179 10.54 -1.30 3.28
CA ASN A 179 11.77 -1.85 2.71
C ASN A 179 12.66 -2.49 3.80
N PRO A 180 13.39 -3.58 3.50
CA PRO A 180 14.31 -4.22 4.46
C PRO A 180 15.30 -3.25 5.11
N ALA A 181 15.85 -2.28 4.37
CA ALA A 181 16.77 -1.28 4.93
C ALA A 181 16.06 -0.36 5.95
N ILE A 182 14.79 -0.01 5.70
CA ILE A 182 13.97 0.76 6.66
C ILE A 182 13.73 -0.09 7.92
N LYS A 183 13.33 -1.36 7.77
CA LYS A 183 13.18 -2.26 8.93
C LYS A 183 14.48 -2.39 9.73
N GLN A 184 15.62 -2.51 9.05
CA GLN A 184 16.93 -2.58 9.71
C GLN A 184 17.23 -1.31 10.52
N GLN A 185 16.91 -0.13 9.96
CA GLN A 185 17.11 1.13 10.67
C GLN A 185 16.21 1.24 11.90
N LEU A 186 14.93 0.84 11.78
CA LEU A 186 14.01 0.79 12.93
C LEU A 186 14.53 -0.14 14.04
N CYS A 187 15.09 -1.31 13.66
CA CYS A 187 15.68 -2.25 14.61
C CYS A 187 16.87 -1.69 15.38
N ARG A 188 17.67 -0.81 14.73
CA ARG A 188 18.82 -0.15 15.36
C ARG A 188 18.40 0.93 16.36
N GLU A 189 17.33 1.66 16.06
CA GLU A 189 16.89 2.82 16.84
C GLU A 189 15.88 2.50 17.95
N ALA A 190 15.21 1.35 17.91
CA ALA A 190 14.08 1.05 18.78
C ALA A 190 14.42 0.95 20.30
N GLY A 191 15.70 0.86 20.67
CA GLY A 191 16.09 0.72 22.08
C GLY A 191 15.46 -0.54 22.71
N SER A 192 14.94 -0.41 23.94
CA SER A 192 14.32 -1.49 24.70
C SER A 192 12.84 -1.69 24.37
N ASP A 193 12.13 -0.66 23.88
CA ASP A 193 10.73 -0.75 23.48
C ASP A 193 10.62 -1.30 22.04
N ARG A 194 10.46 -2.61 21.94
CA ARG A 194 10.56 -3.35 20.65
C ARG A 194 9.31 -4.12 20.25
N ALA A 195 8.29 -4.19 21.12
CA ALA A 195 7.11 -5.03 20.87
C ALA A 195 6.38 -4.66 19.56
N TRP A 196 6.26 -3.36 19.26
CA TRP A 196 5.63 -2.85 18.05
C TRP A 196 6.32 -3.27 16.75
N LEU A 197 7.63 -3.56 16.79
CA LEU A 197 8.42 -4.02 15.64
C LEU A 197 7.93 -5.35 15.08
N ASN A 198 7.26 -6.17 15.89
CA ASN A 198 6.65 -7.42 15.41
C ASN A 198 5.73 -7.20 14.21
N LYS A 199 4.94 -6.14 14.22
CA LYS A 199 4.01 -5.81 13.14
C LYS A 199 4.71 -5.25 11.90
N VAL A 200 5.93 -4.71 12.03
CA VAL A 200 6.67 -4.10 10.90
C VAL A 200 7.50 -5.15 10.19
N ARG A 201 7.14 -5.46 8.96
CA ARG A 201 7.74 -6.57 8.18
C ARG A 201 8.49 -6.05 6.96
N PRO A 202 9.66 -6.63 6.65
CA PRO A 202 10.38 -6.29 5.43
C PRO A 202 9.60 -6.77 4.20
N TRP A 203 9.56 -5.95 3.15
CA TRP A 203 8.96 -6.31 1.88
C TRP A 203 9.65 -5.58 0.72
N PHE A 204 9.56 -6.16 -0.49
CA PHE A 204 10.11 -5.54 -1.69
C PHE A 204 9.51 -4.17 -1.95
N ALA A 205 10.20 -3.33 -2.72
CA ALA A 205 9.85 -1.92 -2.92
C ALA A 205 9.75 -1.17 -1.57
N HIS A 206 8.65 -0.53 -1.26
CA HIS A 206 8.35 0.19 -0.01
C HIS A 206 9.50 1.11 0.47
N ARG A 207 10.14 1.81 -0.50
CA ARG A 207 11.32 2.65 -0.24
C ARG A 207 10.96 4.06 0.22
N ALA A 208 9.76 4.55 -0.14
CA ALA A 208 9.27 5.89 0.12
C ALA A 208 7.97 5.93 0.94
N HIS A 209 7.36 4.79 1.20
CA HIS A 209 6.11 4.66 1.94
C HIS A 209 6.11 3.40 2.80
N MET A 210 5.27 3.38 3.81
CA MET A 210 4.84 2.18 4.51
C MET A 210 3.47 1.76 4.00
N HIS A 211 3.26 0.44 3.84
CA HIS A 211 1.96 -0.15 3.55
C HIS A 211 1.38 -0.69 4.86
N VAL A 212 0.27 -0.15 5.31
CA VAL A 212 -0.39 -0.53 6.56
C VAL A 212 -1.59 -1.42 6.25
N ARG A 213 -1.76 -2.49 7.03
CA ARG A 213 -2.89 -3.42 6.97
C ARG A 213 -3.59 -3.53 8.30
N LEU A 214 -4.90 -3.37 8.28
CA LEU A 214 -5.76 -3.59 9.45
C LEU A 214 -6.25 -5.03 9.53
N ARG A 215 -6.72 -5.40 10.73
CA ARG A 215 -7.48 -6.65 10.96
C ARG A 215 -8.83 -6.60 10.27
N CYS A 216 -9.43 -7.75 10.09
CA CYS A 216 -10.82 -7.84 9.67
C CYS A 216 -11.73 -7.16 10.69
N PRO A 217 -12.64 -6.27 10.23
CA PRO A 217 -13.59 -5.58 11.12
C PRO A 217 -14.63 -6.55 11.71
N VAL A 218 -15.08 -6.22 12.89
CA VAL A 218 -16.25 -6.91 13.47
C VAL A 218 -17.45 -6.72 12.53
N GLY A 219 -18.16 -7.81 12.23
CA GLY A 219 -19.30 -7.80 11.31
C GLY A 219 -18.95 -8.17 9.85
N SER A 220 -17.66 -8.16 9.45
CA SER A 220 -17.23 -8.65 8.14
C SER A 220 -16.98 -10.16 8.17
N SER A 221 -18.07 -10.96 8.16
CA SER A 221 -18.01 -12.42 8.36
C SER A 221 -17.25 -13.18 7.27
N GLU A 222 -17.16 -12.63 6.07
CA GLU A 222 -16.42 -13.21 4.95
C GLU A 222 -14.99 -12.67 4.80
N CYS A 223 -14.56 -11.77 5.69
CA CYS A 223 -13.22 -11.24 5.69
C CYS A 223 -12.21 -12.26 6.19
N GLN A 224 -11.05 -12.33 5.53
CA GLN A 224 -9.99 -13.28 5.86
C GLN A 224 -8.73 -12.54 6.31
N ASP A 225 -8.43 -12.63 7.60
CA ASP A 225 -7.20 -12.07 8.14
C ASP A 225 -5.95 -12.75 7.56
N GLN A 226 -4.90 -11.98 7.41
CA GLN A 226 -3.59 -12.55 7.16
C GLN A 226 -3.09 -13.23 8.46
N PRO A 227 -2.49 -14.43 8.39
CA PRO A 227 -1.91 -15.07 9.57
C PRO A 227 -0.96 -14.13 10.33
N ALA A 228 -1.00 -14.17 11.66
CA ALA A 228 -0.14 -13.31 12.48
C ALA A 228 1.34 -13.43 12.11
N PRO A 229 2.15 -12.37 12.26
CA PRO A 229 3.59 -12.46 12.09
C PRO A 229 4.20 -13.48 13.06
N PRO A 230 5.32 -14.13 12.72
CA PRO A 230 6.08 -14.93 13.68
C PRO A 230 6.40 -14.15 14.94
N ALA A 231 6.54 -14.83 16.08
CA ALA A 231 6.90 -14.23 17.36
C ALA A 231 8.25 -13.48 17.28
N GLY A 232 8.43 -12.51 18.16
CA GLY A 232 9.64 -11.68 18.22
C GLY A 232 9.53 -10.39 17.41
N ASP A 233 10.56 -9.57 17.42
CA ASP A 233 10.60 -8.26 16.78
C ASP A 233 10.92 -8.28 15.27
N GLY A 234 11.26 -9.45 14.73
CA GLY A 234 11.61 -9.63 13.33
C GLY A 234 12.92 -8.96 12.90
N CYS A 235 13.83 -8.64 13.84
CA CYS A 235 15.12 -7.98 13.59
C CYS A 235 16.28 -8.96 13.41
N GLY A 236 16.07 -10.25 13.65
CA GLY A 236 17.09 -11.29 13.59
C GLY A 236 17.27 -11.92 12.20
N ALA A 237 17.37 -13.25 12.17
CA ALA A 237 17.66 -14.03 10.96
C ALA A 237 16.68 -13.77 9.81
N GLU A 238 15.39 -13.56 10.10
CA GLU A 238 14.41 -13.22 9.09
C GLU A 238 14.77 -11.94 8.33
N LEU A 239 15.12 -10.86 9.05
CA LEU A 239 15.55 -9.62 8.40
C LEU A 239 16.84 -9.82 7.61
N GLN A 240 17.80 -10.55 8.17
CA GLN A 240 19.09 -10.80 7.51
C GLN A 240 18.92 -11.56 6.19
N SER A 241 17.96 -12.47 6.10
CA SER A 241 17.69 -13.23 4.88
C SER A 241 17.32 -12.35 3.68
N TRP A 242 16.76 -11.15 3.92
CA TRP A 242 16.40 -10.19 2.85
C TRP A 242 17.61 -9.54 2.17
N PHE A 243 18.78 -9.56 2.81
CA PHE A 243 20.03 -9.00 2.28
C PHE A 243 20.94 -10.04 1.62
N LEU A 244 20.59 -11.33 1.75
CA LEU A 244 21.33 -12.39 1.10
C LEU A 244 21.06 -12.40 -0.41
N PRO A 245 22.04 -12.78 -1.24
CA PRO A 245 21.82 -13.00 -2.66
C PRO A 245 20.70 -14.02 -2.86
N LYS A 246 19.71 -13.67 -3.68
CA LYS A 246 18.71 -14.66 -4.08
C LYS A 246 19.40 -15.72 -4.94
N GLN A 247 19.22 -16.98 -4.55
CA GLN A 247 19.61 -18.07 -5.45
C GLN A 247 18.71 -17.98 -6.71
N PRO A 248 19.29 -18.08 -7.91
CA PRO A 248 18.50 -18.14 -9.13
C PRO A 248 17.51 -19.31 -9.03
N ASP A 249 16.23 -19.05 -9.33
CA ASP A 249 15.28 -20.14 -9.51
C ASP A 249 15.77 -21.01 -10.68
N THR A 250 16.26 -22.21 -10.39
CA THR A 250 16.78 -23.14 -11.39
C THR A 250 15.70 -23.72 -12.30
N ILE A 251 14.43 -23.50 -11.96
CA ILE A 251 13.28 -23.96 -12.76
C ILE A 251 12.35 -22.75 -12.99
N PRO A 252 12.03 -22.41 -14.25
CA PRO A 252 11.03 -21.39 -14.53
C PRO A 252 9.68 -21.84 -13.95
N ARG A 253 9.24 -21.20 -12.87
CA ARG A 253 7.90 -21.46 -12.32
C ARG A 253 6.90 -20.66 -13.17
N SER A 254 5.96 -21.37 -13.80
CA SER A 254 4.77 -20.72 -14.34
C SER A 254 4.09 -19.94 -13.21
N LYS A 255 3.71 -18.68 -13.46
CA LYS A 255 2.93 -17.92 -12.45
C LYS A 255 1.64 -18.71 -12.21
N PRO A 256 1.34 -19.08 -10.95
CA PRO A 256 0.08 -19.73 -10.65
C PRO A 256 -1.08 -18.83 -11.11
N LEU A 257 -2.12 -19.43 -11.64
CA LEU A 257 -3.36 -18.71 -11.94
C LEU A 257 -3.87 -18.06 -10.64
N PRO A 258 -4.38 -16.82 -10.71
CA PRO A 258 -4.98 -16.20 -9.54
C PRO A 258 -6.15 -17.08 -9.05
N PRO A 259 -6.34 -17.21 -7.74
CA PRO A 259 -7.48 -17.95 -7.21
C PRO A 259 -8.80 -17.32 -7.70
N PRO A 260 -9.88 -18.11 -7.82
CA PRO A 260 -11.20 -17.59 -8.14
C PRO A 260 -11.61 -16.55 -7.10
N LEU A 261 -12.40 -15.56 -7.54
CA LEU A 261 -12.96 -14.57 -6.62
C LEU A 261 -13.85 -15.24 -5.58
N PRO A 262 -13.95 -14.70 -4.35
CA PRO A 262 -15.03 -15.07 -3.44
C PRO A 262 -16.39 -14.96 -4.13
N ALA A 263 -17.30 -15.91 -3.88
CA ALA A 263 -18.60 -15.96 -4.56
C ALA A 263 -19.39 -14.65 -4.41
N SER A 264 -19.36 -14.05 -3.21
CA SER A 264 -19.99 -12.75 -2.96
C SER A 264 -19.37 -11.62 -3.79
N CYS A 265 -18.06 -11.61 -4.00
CA CYS A 265 -17.40 -10.61 -4.86
C CYS A 265 -17.75 -10.82 -6.33
N GLN A 266 -17.84 -12.06 -6.80
CA GLN A 266 -18.27 -12.36 -8.17
C GLN A 266 -19.70 -11.89 -8.40
N ALA A 267 -20.63 -12.19 -7.48
CA ALA A 267 -22.02 -11.75 -7.57
C ALA A 267 -22.16 -10.22 -7.60
N LEU A 268 -21.29 -9.48 -6.88
CA LEU A 268 -21.26 -8.01 -6.94
C LEU A 268 -20.82 -7.51 -8.32
N LEU A 269 -19.80 -8.11 -8.93
CA LEU A 269 -19.39 -7.76 -10.29
C LEU A 269 -20.49 -8.01 -11.30
N ASP A 270 -21.11 -9.19 -11.26
CA ASP A 270 -22.18 -9.58 -12.18
C ASP A 270 -23.36 -8.60 -12.10
N LYS A 271 -23.72 -8.17 -10.89
CA LYS A 271 -24.82 -7.21 -10.65
C LYS A 271 -24.54 -5.79 -11.13
N HIS A 272 -23.29 -5.35 -11.07
CA HIS A 272 -22.95 -3.92 -11.31
C HIS A 272 -22.30 -3.67 -12.68
N LEU A 273 -21.98 -4.70 -13.43
CA LEU A 273 -21.37 -4.59 -14.76
C LEU A 273 -22.24 -5.16 -15.90
N LEU A 274 -23.31 -5.84 -15.56
CA LEU A 274 -24.37 -6.27 -16.51
C LEU A 274 -25.54 -5.29 -16.51
#